data_b386b4cf9539dc08b9eeb06b983794db
#
_entry.id   b386b4cf9539dc08b9eeb06b983794db
#
_cell.length_a   1.000
_cell.length_b   1.000
_cell.length_c   1.000
_cell.angle_alpha   90.00
_cell.angle_beta   90.00
_cell.angle_gamma   90.00
#
_symmetry.space_group_name_H-M   'P 1'
#
loop_
_entity.id
_entity.type
_entity.pdbx_description
1 polymer ?
#
loop_
_entity_poly.entity_id
_entity_poly.type
_entity_poly.pdbx_seq_one_letter_code
_entity_poly.pdbx_strand_id
1 'polypeptide(L)'
;PNEVCTQLHKCQLQQKPRWNRTPLRRRVYSTLRYTENVMAGRLFESARRQMLHLTEPFSTAQELTANGPKADVYMTGSDQVWGPMEDGSYDPVYRLTFAPEGAKKVAYAASFGCTELSKPLRGQFCRDLRQYATITVREDSAIALLHQLGLEGKQVIDPVFLPDDAFWQSLLEPINAAPGSYFLVYQIHKDPALCAYAKAAAKAAGKPLLRLSASVYQATWGGKFIYAPTPGQFLHYIKNAACVITDSF
;
A
#
# COMPACT_ATOMS: atom_id res chain seq x y z
N PRO A 1 -23.34 4.58 4.69
CA PRO A 1 -22.37 3.65 4.09
C PRO A 1 -21.11 4.41 3.76
N ASN A 2 -19.97 3.84 4.15
CA ASN A 2 -18.68 4.42 3.83
C ASN A 2 -18.28 3.93 2.45
N GLU A 3 -18.14 4.84 1.48
CA GLU A 3 -17.72 4.48 0.13
C GLU A 3 -16.24 4.84 -0.08
N VAL A 4 -15.51 3.97 -0.75
CA VAL A 4 -14.11 4.19 -1.14
C VAL A 4 -14.08 4.58 -2.61
N CYS A 5 -13.62 5.80 -2.89
CA CYS A 5 -13.39 6.24 -4.26
C CYS A 5 -12.28 5.42 -4.93
N THR A 6 -12.60 4.85 -6.08
CA THR A 6 -11.66 4.03 -6.84
C THR A 6 -11.24 4.79 -8.10
N GLN A 7 -9.96 5.06 -8.23
CA GLN A 7 -9.36 5.56 -9.46
C GLN A 7 -8.54 4.45 -10.12
N LEU A 8 -8.76 4.24 -11.42
CA LEU A 8 -7.97 3.30 -12.19
C LEU A 8 -6.63 3.94 -12.55
N HIS A 9 -5.60 3.64 -11.80
CA HIS A 9 -4.23 3.87 -12.26
C HIS A 9 -3.90 2.86 -13.36
N LYS A 10 -3.63 3.34 -14.57
CA LYS A 10 -3.03 2.51 -15.62
C LYS A 10 -1.67 2.05 -15.10
N CYS A 11 -1.59 0.81 -14.68
CA CYS A 11 -0.33 0.18 -14.32
C CYS A 11 0.57 0.20 -15.57
N GLN A 12 1.40 1.22 -15.69
CA GLN A 12 2.41 1.28 -16.74
C GLN A 12 3.42 0.20 -16.39
N LEU A 13 3.52 -0.82 -17.23
CA LEU A 13 4.55 -1.84 -17.15
C LEU A 13 5.91 -1.13 -17.23
N GLN A 14 6.51 -0.84 -16.07
CA GLN A 14 7.86 -0.28 -16.02
C GLN A 14 8.82 -1.25 -16.71
N GLN A 15 9.25 -0.88 -17.88
CA GLN A 15 10.14 -1.69 -18.70
C GLN A 15 11.56 -1.49 -18.19
N LYS A 16 12.06 -2.46 -17.43
CA LYS A 16 13.47 -2.44 -17.01
C LYS A 16 14.37 -2.46 -18.27
N PRO A 17 15.36 -1.55 -18.39
CA PRO A 17 16.21 -1.41 -19.61
C PRO A 17 16.84 -2.72 -20.09
N ARG A 18 17.14 -3.64 -19.16
CA ARG A 18 17.72 -4.96 -19.47
C ARG A 18 16.82 -5.84 -20.35
N TRP A 19 15.51 -5.71 -20.24
CA TRP A 19 14.53 -6.50 -20.97
C TRP A 19 14.10 -5.87 -22.29
N ASN A 20 14.42 -4.59 -22.50
CA ASN A 20 14.13 -3.86 -23.74
C ASN A 20 15.19 -4.06 -24.84
N ARG A 21 16.27 -4.82 -24.58
CA ARG A 21 17.40 -4.99 -25.52
C ARG A 21 17.04 -5.73 -26.81
N THR A 22 16.04 -6.61 -26.80
CA THR A 22 15.56 -7.30 -28.01
C THR A 22 14.04 -7.44 -28.01
N PRO A 23 13.38 -7.41 -29.20
CA PRO A 23 11.92 -7.55 -29.28
C PRO A 23 11.39 -8.83 -28.64
N LEU A 24 12.11 -9.94 -28.78
CA LEU A 24 11.73 -11.22 -28.20
C LEU A 24 11.76 -11.18 -26.68
N ARG A 25 12.83 -10.67 -26.07
CA ARG A 25 12.95 -10.51 -24.61
C ARG A 25 11.86 -9.61 -24.07
N ARG A 26 11.56 -8.51 -24.76
CA ARG A 26 10.47 -7.61 -24.41
C ARG A 26 9.13 -8.33 -24.40
N ARG A 27 8.82 -9.13 -25.43
CA ARG A 27 7.56 -9.89 -25.50
C ARG A 27 7.46 -10.92 -24.37
N VAL A 28 8.50 -11.73 -24.16
CA VAL A 28 8.53 -12.72 -23.06
C VAL A 28 8.35 -12.05 -21.71
N TYR A 29 9.07 -10.96 -21.45
CA TYR A 29 8.93 -10.21 -20.19
C TYR A 29 7.52 -9.64 -20.02
N SER A 30 6.98 -9.00 -21.07
CA SER A 30 5.62 -8.43 -21.03
C SER A 30 4.57 -9.51 -20.80
N THR A 31 4.70 -10.68 -21.41
CA THR A 31 3.75 -11.79 -21.22
C THR A 31 3.82 -12.33 -19.78
N LEU A 32 5.03 -12.59 -19.25
CA LEU A 32 5.20 -13.06 -17.88
C LEU A 32 4.69 -12.05 -16.85
N ARG A 33 5.01 -10.78 -17.04
CA ARG A 33 4.54 -9.70 -16.13
C ARG A 33 3.05 -9.45 -16.27
N TYR A 34 2.50 -9.58 -17.47
CA TYR A 34 1.07 -9.45 -17.71
C TYR A 34 0.29 -10.53 -16.96
N THR A 35 0.69 -11.82 -17.11
CA THR A 35 0.03 -12.92 -16.40
C THR A 35 0.15 -12.77 -14.87
N GLU A 36 1.33 -12.43 -14.36
CA GLU A 36 1.57 -12.15 -12.94
C GLU A 36 0.65 -11.02 -12.44
N ASN A 37 0.65 -9.87 -13.12
CA ASN A 37 -0.14 -8.71 -12.71
C ASN A 37 -1.65 -8.98 -12.83
N VAL A 38 -2.10 -9.69 -13.86
CA VAL A 38 -3.52 -10.04 -14.02
C VAL A 38 -3.99 -11.01 -12.92
N MET A 39 -3.19 -12.02 -12.61
CA MET A 39 -3.53 -12.99 -11.56
C MET A 39 -3.56 -12.35 -10.18
N ALA A 40 -2.49 -11.65 -9.79
CA ALA A 40 -2.44 -10.92 -8.53
C ALA A 40 -3.53 -9.83 -8.47
N GLY A 41 -3.71 -9.07 -9.55
CA GLY A 41 -4.73 -8.04 -9.65
C GLY A 41 -6.15 -8.59 -9.44
N ARG A 42 -6.49 -9.75 -10.00
CA ARG A 42 -7.80 -10.39 -9.79
C ARG A 42 -8.02 -10.83 -8.34
N LEU A 43 -6.99 -11.38 -7.70
CA LEU A 43 -7.06 -11.80 -6.29
C LEU A 43 -7.26 -10.60 -5.37
N PHE A 44 -6.49 -9.53 -5.56
CA PHE A 44 -6.62 -8.31 -4.76
C PHE A 44 -7.94 -7.58 -5.04
N GLU A 45 -8.38 -7.50 -6.29
CA GLU A 45 -9.66 -6.87 -6.64
C GLU A 45 -10.84 -7.64 -6.05
N SER A 46 -10.81 -8.97 -6.07
CA SER A 46 -11.83 -9.80 -5.40
C SER A 46 -11.88 -9.50 -3.90
N ALA A 47 -10.72 -9.47 -3.22
CA ALA A 47 -10.65 -9.15 -1.80
C ALA A 47 -11.17 -7.73 -1.50
N ARG A 48 -10.76 -6.74 -2.31
CA ARG A 48 -11.24 -5.35 -2.16
C ARG A 48 -12.76 -5.26 -2.26
N ARG A 49 -13.36 -5.89 -3.27
CA ARG A 49 -14.84 -5.90 -3.45
C ARG A 49 -15.60 -6.62 -2.33
N GLN A 50 -14.98 -7.62 -1.72
CA GLN A 50 -15.56 -8.33 -0.59
C GLN A 50 -15.46 -7.54 0.73
N MET A 51 -14.37 -6.82 0.94
CA MET A 51 -14.06 -6.16 2.20
C MET A 51 -14.45 -4.69 2.25
N LEU A 52 -14.58 -4.03 1.10
CA LEU A 52 -14.79 -2.59 1.00
C LEU A 52 -16.05 -2.25 0.21
N HIS A 53 -16.75 -1.20 0.63
CA HIS A 53 -17.81 -0.58 -0.16
C HIS A 53 -17.16 0.37 -1.20
N LEU A 54 -16.95 -0.16 -2.41
CA LEU A 54 -16.29 0.58 -3.48
C LEU A 54 -17.32 1.32 -4.34
N THR A 55 -16.97 2.52 -4.78
CA THR A 55 -17.68 3.17 -5.89
C THR A 55 -17.36 2.47 -7.22
N GLU A 56 -18.12 2.80 -8.26
CA GLU A 56 -17.66 2.52 -9.62
C GLU A 56 -16.33 3.25 -9.88
N PRO A 57 -15.45 2.64 -10.70
CA PRO A 57 -14.12 3.21 -10.94
C PRO A 57 -14.21 4.46 -11.83
N PHE A 58 -13.45 5.50 -11.45
CA PHE A 58 -13.28 6.71 -12.23
C PHE A 58 -11.95 6.66 -13.01
N SER A 59 -11.99 7.00 -14.30
CA SER A 59 -10.81 6.94 -15.16
C SER A 59 -9.93 8.19 -15.09
N THR A 60 -10.49 9.32 -14.65
CA THR A 60 -9.78 10.59 -14.54
C THR A 60 -10.23 11.37 -13.31
N ALA A 61 -9.37 12.30 -12.84
CA ALA A 61 -9.74 13.23 -11.77
C ALA A 61 -10.91 14.15 -12.16
N GLN A 62 -11.01 14.52 -13.44
CA GLN A 62 -12.12 15.32 -13.96
C GLN A 62 -13.45 14.57 -13.87
N GLU A 63 -13.47 13.31 -14.28
CA GLU A 63 -14.64 12.45 -14.15
C GLU A 63 -15.07 12.28 -12.69
N LEU A 64 -14.10 12.05 -11.80
CA LEU A 64 -14.36 11.97 -10.35
C LEU A 64 -14.90 13.28 -9.79
N THR A 65 -14.39 14.44 -10.24
CA THR A 65 -14.92 15.75 -9.82
C THR A 65 -16.35 15.98 -10.29
N ALA A 66 -16.67 15.54 -11.51
CA ALA A 66 -18.00 15.76 -12.09
C ALA A 66 -19.05 14.78 -11.54
N ASN A 67 -18.67 13.52 -11.30
CA ASN A 67 -19.59 12.41 -11.04
C ASN A 67 -19.26 11.66 -9.72
N GLY A 68 -18.33 12.19 -8.92
CA GLY A 68 -17.94 11.55 -7.66
C GLY A 68 -19.08 11.48 -6.64
N PRO A 69 -18.95 10.58 -5.66
CA PRO A 69 -19.97 10.40 -4.63
C PRO A 69 -20.16 11.69 -3.83
N LYS A 70 -21.41 11.98 -3.47
CA LYS A 70 -21.75 13.05 -2.53
C LYS A 70 -21.71 12.48 -1.13
N ALA A 71 -20.97 13.13 -0.25
CA ALA A 71 -20.79 12.72 1.14
C ALA A 71 -20.76 13.93 2.07
N ASP A 72 -21.12 13.72 3.34
CA ASP A 72 -21.02 14.74 4.38
C ASP A 72 -19.56 15.00 4.77
N VAL A 73 -18.71 13.98 4.65
CA VAL A 73 -17.28 14.04 4.98
C VAL A 73 -16.49 13.28 3.93
N TYR A 74 -15.46 13.91 3.41
CA TYR A 74 -14.44 13.29 2.57
C TYR A 74 -13.19 13.03 3.39
N MET A 75 -12.73 11.78 3.41
CA MET A 75 -11.57 11.37 4.19
C MET A 75 -10.46 10.82 3.30
N THR A 76 -9.23 11.22 3.57
CA THR A 76 -8.03 10.60 3.00
C THR A 76 -7.16 9.98 4.08
N GLY A 77 -6.43 8.93 3.75
CA GLY A 77 -5.56 8.19 4.66
C GLY A 77 -6.10 6.77 4.85
N SER A 78 -5.40 5.91 5.55
CA SER A 78 -4.04 6.10 6.02
C SER A 78 -3.02 5.88 4.91
N ASP A 79 -1.73 5.61 5.30
CA ASP A 79 -0.63 5.34 4.41
C ASP A 79 -0.09 6.57 3.65
N GLN A 80 0.83 6.37 2.72
CA GLN A 80 1.57 7.41 1.97
C GLN A 80 0.70 8.09 0.90
N VAL A 81 -0.54 8.45 1.27
CA VAL A 81 -1.50 9.10 0.35
C VAL A 81 -1.00 10.45 -0.17
N TRP A 82 -0.05 11.08 0.50
CA TRP A 82 0.58 12.33 0.10
C TRP A 82 2.02 12.15 -0.38
N GLY A 83 2.45 10.91 -0.57
CA GLY A 83 3.76 10.57 -1.11
C GLY A 83 3.85 10.69 -2.63
N PRO A 84 5.07 10.67 -3.17
CA PRO A 84 5.26 10.62 -4.62
C PRO A 84 4.81 9.27 -5.20
N MET A 85 4.20 9.33 -6.37
CA MET A 85 3.92 8.16 -7.20
C MET A 85 5.25 7.56 -7.72
N GLU A 86 5.19 6.36 -8.33
CA GLU A 86 6.37 5.70 -8.89
C GLU A 86 7.14 6.54 -9.93
N ASP A 87 6.46 7.43 -10.63
CA ASP A 87 7.04 8.36 -11.61
C ASP A 87 7.50 9.70 -10.99
N GLY A 88 7.40 9.84 -9.66
CA GLY A 88 7.71 11.04 -8.92
C GLY A 88 6.63 12.12 -8.95
N SER A 89 5.51 11.89 -9.63
CA SER A 89 4.35 12.77 -9.60
C SER A 89 3.57 12.63 -8.29
N TYR A 90 2.62 13.55 -8.07
CA TYR A 90 1.74 13.55 -6.90
C TYR A 90 0.29 13.65 -7.36
N ASP A 91 -0.51 12.66 -7.01
CA ASP A 91 -1.91 12.64 -7.41
C ASP A 91 -2.75 13.59 -6.53
N PRO A 92 -3.39 14.60 -7.11
CA PRO A 92 -4.25 15.53 -6.38
C PRO A 92 -5.51 14.89 -5.80
N VAL A 93 -5.93 13.74 -6.32
CA VAL A 93 -7.10 13.00 -5.81
C VAL A 93 -6.91 12.61 -4.35
N TYR A 94 -5.70 12.20 -3.96
CA TYR A 94 -5.39 11.88 -2.57
C TYR A 94 -5.37 13.10 -1.64
N ARG A 95 -5.36 14.33 -2.19
CA ARG A 95 -5.56 15.56 -1.43
C ARG A 95 -7.02 16.05 -1.47
N LEU A 96 -7.95 15.19 -1.90
CA LEU A 96 -9.40 15.46 -1.97
C LEU A 96 -9.74 16.72 -2.78
N THR A 97 -8.98 16.98 -3.86
CA THR A 97 -9.21 18.16 -4.71
C THR A 97 -10.48 18.04 -5.54
N PHE A 98 -11.00 16.82 -5.70
CA PHE A 98 -12.26 16.54 -6.39
C PHE A 98 -13.51 16.83 -5.54
N ALA A 99 -13.36 16.91 -4.21
CA ALA A 99 -14.48 17.16 -3.32
C ALA A 99 -15.06 18.56 -3.55
N PRO A 100 -16.39 18.72 -3.51
CA PRO A 100 -17.05 20.00 -3.73
C PRO A 100 -16.51 21.11 -2.82
N GLU A 101 -16.64 22.34 -3.27
CA GLU A 101 -16.32 23.51 -2.44
C GLU A 101 -17.18 23.52 -1.17
N GLY A 102 -16.57 23.81 -0.02
CA GLY A 102 -17.24 23.79 1.28
C GLY A 102 -17.45 22.38 1.88
N ALA A 103 -17.12 21.32 1.15
CA ALA A 103 -17.18 19.96 1.70
C ALA A 103 -16.22 19.78 2.89
N LYS A 104 -16.68 19.06 3.92
CA LYS A 104 -15.83 18.72 5.07
C LYS A 104 -14.77 17.71 4.67
N LYS A 105 -13.50 18.14 4.67
CA LYS A 105 -12.32 17.29 4.36
C LYS A 105 -11.56 16.95 5.64
N VAL A 106 -11.17 15.69 5.79
CA VAL A 106 -10.38 15.23 6.92
C VAL A 106 -9.25 14.31 6.45
N ALA A 107 -8.14 14.30 7.17
CA ALA A 107 -7.08 13.33 6.97
C ALA A 107 -6.92 12.48 8.24
N TYR A 108 -6.88 11.17 8.08
CA TYR A 108 -6.65 10.25 9.19
C TYR A 108 -5.36 9.46 8.95
N ALA A 109 -4.39 9.63 9.87
CA ALA A 109 -3.09 8.94 9.83
C ALA A 109 -2.39 9.02 8.46
N ALA A 110 -2.54 10.15 7.75
CA ALA A 110 -1.93 10.33 6.44
C ALA A 110 -0.40 10.45 6.55
N SER A 111 0.31 10.05 5.49
CA SER A 111 1.76 10.14 5.41
C SER A 111 2.20 10.79 4.10
N PHE A 112 3.29 11.58 4.18
CA PHE A 112 3.97 12.13 3.01
C PHE A 112 4.96 11.13 2.39
N GLY A 113 5.39 10.10 3.12
CA GLY A 113 6.42 9.17 2.67
C GLY A 113 7.77 9.82 2.37
N CYS A 114 7.96 11.07 2.76
CA CYS A 114 9.20 11.84 2.60
C CYS A 114 9.36 12.86 3.72
N THR A 115 10.56 13.41 3.86
CA THR A 115 10.88 14.42 4.87
C THR A 115 10.97 15.83 4.30
N GLU A 116 10.92 15.97 2.96
CA GLU A 116 11.01 17.24 2.28
C GLU A 116 10.07 17.31 1.07
N LEU A 117 9.51 18.49 0.83
CA LEU A 117 8.74 18.80 -0.37
C LEU A 117 9.47 19.86 -1.20
N SER A 118 9.49 19.72 -2.51
CA SER A 118 10.00 20.74 -3.41
C SER A 118 9.18 22.04 -3.31
N LYS A 119 9.77 23.19 -3.63
CA LYS A 119 9.08 24.49 -3.55
C LYS A 119 7.73 24.52 -4.30
N PRO A 120 7.62 24.01 -5.57
CA PRO A 120 6.33 23.99 -6.26
C PRO A 120 5.27 23.16 -5.54
N LEU A 121 5.67 22.00 -4.99
CA LEU A 121 4.77 21.11 -4.25
C LEU A 121 4.29 21.72 -2.94
N ARG A 122 5.16 22.43 -2.21
CA ARG A 122 4.77 23.14 -0.97
C ARG A 122 3.59 24.06 -1.21
N GLY A 123 3.60 24.85 -2.30
CA GLY A 123 2.50 25.75 -2.65
C GLY A 123 1.20 25.01 -2.95
N GLN A 124 1.27 23.86 -3.64
CA GLN A 124 0.11 23.02 -3.93
C GLN A 124 -0.46 22.40 -2.65
N PHE A 125 0.37 21.74 -1.86
CA PHE A 125 -0.03 21.12 -0.60
C PHE A 125 -0.63 22.14 0.37
N CYS A 126 0.00 23.32 0.50
CA CYS A 126 -0.51 24.38 1.37
C CYS A 126 -1.92 24.84 0.96
N ARG A 127 -2.20 25.03 -0.34
CA ARG A 127 -3.53 25.40 -0.82
C ARG A 127 -4.57 24.32 -0.55
N ASP A 128 -4.20 23.05 -0.86
CA ASP A 128 -5.15 21.94 -0.79
C ASP A 128 -5.46 21.58 0.66
N LEU A 129 -4.43 21.49 1.52
CA LEU A 129 -4.59 21.06 2.91
C LEU A 129 -5.18 22.14 3.83
N ARG A 130 -5.10 23.43 3.47
CA ARG A 130 -5.80 24.49 4.21
C ARG A 130 -7.31 24.34 4.23
N GLN A 131 -7.86 23.58 3.30
CA GLN A 131 -9.29 23.30 3.22
C GLN A 131 -9.76 22.18 4.17
N TYR A 132 -8.83 21.55 4.86
CA TYR A 132 -9.16 20.44 5.75
C TYR A 132 -9.66 20.94 7.10
N ALA A 133 -10.76 20.36 7.56
CA ALA A 133 -11.29 20.61 8.90
C ALA A 133 -10.40 19.98 9.99
N THR A 134 -9.74 18.88 9.68
CA THR A 134 -8.83 18.19 10.60
C THR A 134 -7.77 17.44 9.80
N ILE A 135 -6.53 17.57 10.25
CA ILE A 135 -5.39 16.82 9.70
C ILE A 135 -4.77 16.00 10.81
N THR A 136 -4.76 14.68 10.62
CA THR A 136 -3.96 13.79 11.46
C THR A 136 -2.99 13.00 10.60
N VAL A 137 -1.78 12.79 11.11
CA VAL A 137 -0.67 12.16 10.40
C VAL A 137 -0.07 11.04 11.25
N ARG A 138 0.67 10.15 10.61
CA ARG A 138 1.19 8.93 11.25
C ARG A 138 2.57 9.11 11.88
N GLU A 139 3.38 10.02 11.34
CA GLU A 139 4.79 10.19 11.74
C GLU A 139 5.18 11.63 12.06
N ASP A 140 6.23 11.78 12.87
CA ASP A 140 6.80 13.09 13.29
C ASP A 140 7.27 13.93 12.11
N SER A 141 7.85 13.29 11.09
CA SER A 141 8.30 13.97 9.88
C SER A 141 7.16 14.67 9.14
N ALA A 142 5.96 14.08 9.16
CA ALA A 142 4.77 14.69 8.58
C ALA A 142 4.29 15.91 9.40
N ILE A 143 4.39 15.88 10.73
CA ILE A 143 4.13 17.06 11.58
C ILE A 143 5.10 18.19 11.22
N ALA A 144 6.40 17.88 11.09
CA ALA A 144 7.41 18.87 10.71
C ALA A 144 7.10 19.50 9.32
N LEU A 145 6.66 18.69 8.35
CA LEU A 145 6.24 19.19 7.04
C LEU A 145 4.99 20.08 7.12
N LEU A 146 3.98 19.71 7.90
CA LEU A 146 2.79 20.54 8.10
C LEU A 146 3.17 21.92 8.68
N HIS A 147 4.04 21.96 9.70
CA HIS A 147 4.54 23.22 10.26
C HIS A 147 5.28 24.08 9.22
N GLN A 148 6.10 23.46 8.34
CA GLN A 148 6.73 24.17 7.23
C GLN A 148 5.73 24.75 6.21
N LEU A 149 4.54 24.14 6.10
CA LEU A 149 3.45 24.63 5.27
C LEU A 149 2.57 25.68 5.99
N GLY A 150 2.85 25.98 7.26
CA GLY A 150 2.02 26.85 8.10
C GLY A 150 0.66 26.23 8.44
N LEU A 151 0.66 24.91 8.65
CA LEU A 151 -0.53 24.13 8.96
C LEU A 151 -0.37 23.40 10.29
N GLU A 152 -1.48 23.21 10.98
CA GLU A 152 -1.54 22.43 12.19
C GLU A 152 -2.01 20.99 11.92
N GLY A 153 -1.47 20.03 12.66
CA GLY A 153 -1.87 18.64 12.58
C GLY A 153 -1.60 17.93 13.90
N LYS A 154 -2.17 16.73 14.05
CA LYS A 154 -1.93 15.87 15.21
C LYS A 154 -1.37 14.53 14.74
N GLN A 155 -0.40 13.99 15.47
CA GLN A 155 0.05 12.64 15.26
C GLN A 155 -0.92 11.66 15.90
N VAL A 156 -1.24 10.59 15.18
CA VAL A 156 -2.10 9.50 15.65
C VAL A 156 -1.50 8.16 15.23
N ILE A 157 -1.96 7.09 15.85
CA ILE A 157 -1.57 5.73 15.47
C ILE A 157 -2.18 5.34 14.13
N ASP A 158 -1.53 4.41 13.44
CA ASP A 158 -2.09 3.79 12.23
C ASP A 158 -3.42 3.08 12.57
N PRO A 159 -4.45 3.17 11.70
CA PRO A 159 -5.75 2.54 11.95
C PRO A 159 -5.68 1.03 12.14
N VAL A 160 -4.61 0.36 11.74
CA VAL A 160 -4.41 -1.07 12.01
C VAL A 160 -4.42 -1.41 13.52
N PHE A 161 -4.13 -0.44 14.38
CA PHE A 161 -4.15 -0.60 15.83
C PHE A 161 -5.50 -0.25 16.50
N LEU A 162 -6.50 0.19 15.73
CA LEU A 162 -7.81 0.56 16.29
C LEU A 162 -8.71 -0.65 16.57
N PRO A 163 -8.78 -1.66 15.69
CA PRO A 163 -9.60 -2.84 15.93
C PRO A 163 -9.03 -3.71 17.03
N ASP A 164 -9.91 -4.38 17.74
CA ASP A 164 -9.54 -5.36 18.75
C ASP A 164 -9.09 -6.71 18.14
N ASP A 165 -8.65 -7.60 19.00
CA ASP A 165 -8.19 -8.93 18.58
C ASP A 165 -9.31 -9.77 17.97
N ALA A 166 -10.56 -9.62 18.43
CA ALA A 166 -11.71 -10.34 17.90
C ALA A 166 -11.98 -9.97 16.45
N PHE A 167 -11.86 -8.69 16.09
CA PHE A 167 -11.97 -8.24 14.72
C PHE A 167 -10.90 -8.90 13.83
N TRP A 168 -9.62 -8.88 14.24
CA TRP A 168 -8.56 -9.49 13.45
C TRP A 168 -8.71 -11.00 13.32
N GLN A 169 -9.19 -11.69 14.38
CA GLN A 169 -9.49 -13.12 14.33
C GLN A 169 -10.58 -13.44 13.30
N SER A 170 -11.60 -12.58 13.17
CA SER A 170 -12.70 -12.79 12.25
C SER A 170 -12.30 -12.72 10.76
N LEU A 171 -11.14 -12.08 10.46
CA LEU A 171 -10.63 -11.95 9.10
C LEU A 171 -9.69 -13.09 8.69
N LEU A 172 -9.29 -13.97 9.62
CA LEU A 172 -8.33 -15.04 9.32
C LEU A 172 -8.92 -16.09 8.38
N GLU A 173 -8.17 -16.41 7.34
CA GLU A 173 -8.49 -17.52 6.46
C GLU A 173 -7.53 -18.71 6.69
N PRO A 174 -7.98 -19.96 6.45
CA PRO A 174 -7.15 -21.14 6.65
C PRO A 174 -5.85 -21.12 5.85
N ILE A 175 -4.76 -21.55 6.48
CA ILE A 175 -3.46 -21.74 5.85
C ILE A 175 -2.95 -23.17 6.11
N ASN A 176 -2.08 -23.66 5.23
CA ASN A 176 -1.44 -24.95 5.40
C ASN A 176 -0.08 -24.80 6.09
N ALA A 177 -0.09 -24.34 7.36
CA ALA A 177 1.10 -24.23 8.20
C ALA A 177 0.70 -24.23 9.68
N ALA A 178 1.40 -25.03 10.50
CA ALA A 178 1.13 -25.07 11.92
C ALA A 178 1.68 -23.83 12.66
N PRO A 179 1.00 -23.36 13.73
CA PRO A 179 1.47 -22.23 14.53
C PRO A 179 2.88 -22.46 15.07
N GLY A 180 3.72 -21.44 15.01
CA GLY A 180 5.09 -21.46 15.53
C GLY A 180 6.07 -22.37 14.75
N SER A 181 5.62 -23.02 13.66
CA SER A 181 6.43 -24.01 12.96
C SER A 181 7.37 -23.43 11.90
N TYR A 182 7.30 -22.14 11.60
CA TYR A 182 8.06 -21.49 10.51
C TYR A 182 8.52 -20.08 10.86
N PHE A 183 9.55 -19.63 10.16
CA PHE A 183 9.93 -18.22 10.04
C PHE A 183 9.29 -17.66 8.77
N LEU A 184 8.84 -16.43 8.84
CA LEU A 184 8.19 -15.73 7.74
C LEU A 184 9.05 -14.57 7.27
N VAL A 185 9.26 -14.44 5.97
CA VAL A 185 9.82 -13.23 5.38
C VAL A 185 8.79 -12.57 4.45
N TYR A 186 8.51 -11.31 4.72
CA TYR A 186 7.76 -10.41 3.86
C TYR A 186 8.64 -9.23 3.50
N GLN A 187 9.00 -9.10 2.24
CA GLN A 187 10.03 -8.18 1.77
C GLN A 187 9.53 -7.40 0.55
N ILE A 188 9.64 -6.08 0.60
CA ILE A 188 9.22 -5.18 -0.48
C ILE A 188 10.41 -4.86 -1.38
N HIS A 189 11.54 -4.48 -0.80
CA HIS A 189 12.73 -4.06 -1.54
C HIS A 189 13.72 -5.22 -1.71
N LYS A 190 14.51 -5.16 -2.80
CA LYS A 190 15.56 -6.14 -3.00
C LYS A 190 16.74 -5.83 -2.07
N ASP A 191 16.83 -6.57 -0.98
CA ASP A 191 17.93 -6.52 -0.03
C ASP A 191 18.55 -7.91 0.17
N PRO A 192 19.74 -8.16 -0.37
CA PRO A 192 20.47 -9.42 -0.17
C PRO A 192 20.87 -9.69 1.28
N ALA A 193 21.11 -8.64 2.06
CA ALA A 193 21.52 -8.80 3.47
C ALA A 193 20.34 -9.31 4.29
N LEU A 194 19.12 -8.74 4.10
CA LEU A 194 17.91 -9.24 4.73
C LEU A 194 17.62 -10.70 4.32
N CYS A 195 17.80 -11.05 3.05
CA CYS A 195 17.62 -12.42 2.57
C CYS A 195 18.61 -13.39 3.23
N ALA A 196 19.88 -13.00 3.38
CA ALA A 196 20.91 -13.80 4.04
C ALA A 196 20.61 -13.98 5.53
N TYR A 197 20.23 -12.89 6.21
CA TYR A 197 19.82 -12.92 7.61
C TYR A 197 18.63 -13.85 7.85
N ALA A 198 17.56 -13.71 7.06
CA ALA A 198 16.36 -14.53 7.20
C ALA A 198 16.65 -16.02 7.04
N LYS A 199 17.51 -16.39 6.07
CA LYS A 199 17.96 -17.79 5.89
C LYS A 199 18.76 -18.30 7.08
N ALA A 200 19.70 -17.50 7.57
CA ALA A 200 20.56 -17.87 8.71
C ALA A 200 19.73 -18.02 9.99
N ALA A 201 18.84 -17.09 10.28
CA ALA A 201 17.98 -17.12 11.45
C ALA A 201 17.03 -18.33 11.47
N ALA A 202 16.37 -18.61 10.35
CA ALA A 202 15.48 -19.77 10.22
C ALA A 202 16.27 -21.10 10.38
N LYS A 203 17.47 -21.19 9.76
CA LYS A 203 18.35 -22.35 9.90
C LYS A 203 18.81 -22.55 11.35
N ALA A 204 19.22 -21.48 12.03
CA ALA A 204 19.64 -21.55 13.43
C ALA A 204 18.51 -22.02 14.36
N ALA A 205 17.27 -21.63 14.05
CA ALA A 205 16.08 -22.06 14.78
C ALA A 205 15.57 -23.46 14.38
N GLY A 206 16.19 -24.13 13.40
CA GLY A 206 15.73 -25.43 12.89
C GLY A 206 14.34 -25.37 12.24
N LYS A 207 13.92 -24.20 11.73
CA LYS A 207 12.58 -24.00 11.16
C LYS A 207 12.65 -23.67 9.67
N PRO A 208 11.63 -24.07 8.87
CA PRO A 208 11.53 -23.67 7.48
C PRO A 208 11.32 -22.16 7.38
N LEU A 209 11.86 -21.55 6.32
CA LEU A 209 11.61 -20.17 5.94
C LEU A 209 10.50 -20.13 4.88
N LEU A 210 9.41 -19.45 5.17
CA LEU A 210 8.36 -19.12 4.22
C LEU A 210 8.58 -17.69 3.69
N ARG A 211 8.24 -17.46 2.42
CA ARG A 211 8.29 -16.12 1.79
C ARG A 211 6.95 -15.79 1.17
N LEU A 212 6.33 -14.70 1.62
CA LEU A 212 5.09 -14.18 1.04
C LEU A 212 5.42 -13.09 0.02
N SER A 213 4.88 -13.17 -1.16
CA SER A 213 4.92 -12.07 -2.14
C SER A 213 3.92 -12.27 -3.27
N ALA A 214 3.40 -11.18 -3.82
CA ALA A 214 2.67 -11.16 -5.08
C ALA A 214 3.60 -11.05 -6.30
N SER A 215 4.92 -10.99 -6.11
CA SER A 215 5.92 -10.85 -7.17
C SER A 215 6.69 -12.14 -7.36
N VAL A 216 6.39 -12.88 -8.43
CA VAL A 216 6.97 -14.22 -8.72
C VAL A 216 8.50 -14.22 -8.74
N TYR A 217 9.13 -13.11 -9.17
CA TYR A 217 10.61 -13.03 -9.17
C TYR A 217 11.22 -13.18 -7.77
N GLN A 218 10.48 -12.94 -6.70
CA GLN A 218 10.95 -13.16 -5.33
C GLN A 218 11.08 -14.66 -4.96
N ALA A 219 10.52 -15.56 -5.75
CA ALA A 219 10.70 -17.00 -5.55
C ALA A 219 12.19 -17.41 -5.58
N THR A 220 13.02 -16.63 -6.28
CA THR A 220 14.48 -16.87 -6.36
C THR A 220 15.27 -16.33 -5.15
N TRP A 221 14.64 -15.58 -4.24
CA TRP A 221 15.32 -14.95 -3.10
C TRP A 221 15.49 -15.89 -1.90
N GLY A 222 14.84 -17.06 -1.97
CA GLY A 222 14.94 -18.14 -0.99
C GLY A 222 13.79 -18.19 -0.01
N GLY A 223 13.64 -19.35 0.62
CA GLY A 223 12.48 -19.77 1.38
C GLY A 223 11.43 -20.47 0.50
N LYS A 224 10.48 -21.18 1.13
CA LYS A 224 9.31 -21.72 0.43
C LYS A 224 8.41 -20.57 0.03
N PHE A 225 8.26 -20.39 -1.28
CA PHE A 225 7.50 -19.26 -1.82
C PHE A 225 6.00 -19.51 -1.77
N ILE A 226 5.27 -18.52 -1.26
CA ILE A 226 3.79 -18.48 -1.21
C ILE A 226 3.36 -17.27 -2.01
N TYR A 227 2.72 -17.55 -3.13
CA TYR A 227 2.32 -16.54 -4.10
C TYR A 227 0.99 -15.89 -3.72
N ALA A 228 0.96 -14.57 -3.66
CA ALA A 228 -0.24 -13.74 -3.54
C ALA A 228 -1.31 -14.30 -2.59
N PRO A 229 -0.99 -14.54 -1.30
CA PRO A 229 -1.99 -14.99 -0.35
C PRO A 229 -3.13 -13.95 -0.27
N THR A 230 -4.35 -14.40 0.03
CA THR A 230 -5.45 -13.48 0.34
C THR A 230 -5.11 -12.64 1.57
N PRO A 231 -5.77 -11.50 1.81
CA PRO A 231 -5.56 -10.72 3.03
C PRO A 231 -5.72 -11.54 4.31
N GLY A 232 -6.74 -12.39 4.38
CA GLY A 232 -6.98 -13.25 5.55
C GLY A 232 -5.89 -14.30 5.74
N GLN A 233 -5.38 -14.90 4.66
CA GLN A 233 -4.23 -15.81 4.70
C GLN A 233 -2.95 -15.06 5.09
N PHE A 234 -2.73 -13.86 4.57
CA PHE A 234 -1.57 -13.02 4.92
C PHE A 234 -1.53 -12.76 6.42
N LEU A 235 -2.64 -12.31 6.99
CA LEU A 235 -2.77 -12.11 8.44
C LEU A 235 -2.52 -13.40 9.22
N HIS A 236 -3.05 -14.52 8.74
CA HIS A 236 -2.89 -15.82 9.39
C HIS A 236 -1.43 -16.29 9.39
N TYR A 237 -0.70 -16.09 8.26
CA TYR A 237 0.73 -16.38 8.20
C TYR A 237 1.54 -15.51 9.16
N ILE A 238 1.24 -14.22 9.27
CA ILE A 238 1.92 -13.32 10.22
C ILE A 238 1.66 -13.75 11.65
N LYS A 239 0.40 -13.96 12.02
CA LYS A 239 -0.01 -14.34 13.37
C LYS A 239 0.67 -15.61 13.87
N ASN A 240 0.79 -16.61 13.02
CA ASN A 240 1.27 -17.94 13.39
C ASN A 240 2.76 -18.18 13.11
N ALA A 241 3.49 -17.19 12.63
CA ALA A 241 4.94 -17.30 12.46
C ALA A 241 5.66 -17.34 13.81
N ALA A 242 6.70 -18.19 13.92
CA ALA A 242 7.61 -18.11 15.06
C ALA A 242 8.40 -16.81 15.08
N CYS A 243 8.67 -16.26 13.90
CA CYS A 243 9.36 -14.99 13.72
C CYS A 243 8.96 -14.41 12.36
N VAL A 244 8.71 -13.11 12.31
CA VAL A 244 8.47 -12.33 11.07
C VAL A 244 9.68 -11.45 10.82
N ILE A 245 10.21 -11.49 9.59
CA ILE A 245 11.34 -10.68 9.14
C ILE A 245 10.83 -9.85 7.95
N THR A 246 10.91 -8.54 8.05
CA THR A 246 10.35 -7.64 7.04
C THR A 246 11.14 -6.35 6.92
N ASP A 247 11.10 -5.71 5.75
CA ASP A 247 11.52 -4.34 5.47
C ASP A 247 10.31 -3.41 5.27
N SER A 248 9.11 -3.92 5.50
CA SER A 248 7.87 -3.15 5.49
C SER A 248 7.57 -2.65 6.90
N PHE A 249 7.27 -1.39 6.97
CA PHE A 249 6.69 -0.79 8.17
C PHE A 249 5.20 -1.10 8.23
#